data_7b81372f443a7bab3efc8bed18c79d20
#
_entry.id   7b81372f443a7bab3efc8bed18c79d20
#
_cell.length_a   1.000
_cell.length_b   1.000
_cell.length_c   1.000
_cell.angle_alpha   90.00
_cell.angle_beta   90.00
_cell.angle_gamma   90.00
#
_symmetry.space_group_name_H-M   'P 1'
#
loop_
_entity.id
_entity.type
_entity.pdbx_description
1 polymer ?
#
loop_
_entity_poly.entity_id
_entity_poly.type
_entity_poly.pdbx_seq_one_letter_code
_entity_poly.pdbx_strand_id
1 'polypeptide(L)'
;MTESAEGELGLPGFGRWLARERELRGLARDEVTRATKLTPGVVEALESGEEARMPPRAYVVGYLRAYASAVGLDADEVVLRYEEAAGPAGAARKRGATPVSPRLALAFVGAVVAAAAAAWMFLR
;
A
#
# COMPACT_ATOMS: atom_id res chain seq x y z
N MET A 1 1.80 -20.43 -25.05
CA MET A 1 0.76 -20.55 -24.02
C MET A 1 1.27 -20.48 -22.59
N THR A 2 2.53 -20.78 -22.34
CA THR A 2 3.16 -20.64 -21.01
C THR A 2 3.46 -19.19 -20.60
N GLU A 3 3.69 -18.30 -21.54
CA GLU A 3 3.95 -16.88 -21.26
C GLU A 3 2.74 -16.14 -20.68
N SER A 4 1.53 -16.52 -21.07
CA SER A 4 0.30 -15.88 -20.56
C SER A 4 0.03 -16.23 -19.09
N ALA A 5 0.38 -17.44 -18.66
CA ALA A 5 0.17 -17.89 -17.28
C ALA A 5 1.20 -17.26 -16.32
N GLU A 6 2.43 -17.12 -16.75
CA GLU A 6 3.48 -16.48 -15.95
C GLU A 6 3.26 -14.98 -15.80
N GLY A 7 2.71 -14.34 -16.83
CA GLY A 7 2.36 -12.93 -16.79
C GLY A 7 1.11 -12.62 -15.94
N GLU A 8 0.30 -13.62 -15.63
CA GLU A 8 -0.87 -13.46 -14.76
C GLU A 8 -0.54 -13.72 -13.27
N LEU A 9 0.63 -14.26 -13.00
CA LEU A 9 1.12 -14.51 -11.64
C LEU A 9 1.92 -13.30 -11.13
N GLY A 10 1.86 -13.08 -9.83
CA GLY A 10 2.59 -12.01 -9.17
C GLY A 10 1.98 -10.62 -9.34
N LEU A 11 2.75 -9.62 -9.00
CA LEU A 11 2.30 -8.23 -9.02
C LEU A 11 1.92 -7.71 -10.42
N PRO A 12 2.65 -8.03 -11.49
CA PRO A 12 2.22 -7.61 -12.82
C PRO A 12 0.85 -8.13 -13.23
N GLY A 13 0.53 -9.37 -12.88
CA GLY A 13 -0.79 -9.95 -13.11
C GLY A 13 -1.86 -9.27 -12.29
N PHE A 14 -1.57 -8.96 -11.04
CA PHE A 14 -2.45 -8.21 -10.16
C PHE A 14 -2.76 -6.82 -10.73
N GLY A 15 -1.73 -6.09 -11.18
CA GLY A 15 -1.89 -4.76 -11.78
C GLY A 15 -2.77 -4.78 -13.02
N ARG A 16 -2.56 -5.77 -13.90
CA ARG A 16 -3.41 -5.96 -15.08
C ARG A 16 -4.85 -6.28 -14.72
N TRP A 17 -5.06 -7.07 -13.68
CA TRP A 17 -6.39 -7.37 -13.18
C TRP A 17 -7.10 -6.09 -12.71
N LEU A 18 -6.43 -5.23 -11.94
CA LEU A 18 -6.98 -3.94 -11.51
C LEU A 18 -7.39 -3.08 -12.71
N ALA A 19 -6.49 -2.94 -13.68
CA ALA A 19 -6.76 -2.14 -14.88
C ALA A 19 -7.97 -2.68 -15.66
N ARG A 20 -8.05 -4.01 -15.80
CA ARG A 20 -9.15 -4.68 -16.48
C ARG A 20 -10.48 -4.43 -15.77
N GLU A 21 -10.52 -4.56 -14.46
CA GLU A 21 -11.73 -4.30 -13.67
C GLU A 21 -12.19 -2.84 -13.80
N ARG A 22 -11.26 -1.91 -13.82
CA ARG A 22 -11.53 -0.49 -14.07
C ARG A 22 -12.12 -0.27 -15.47
N GLU A 23 -11.48 -0.82 -16.49
CA GLU A 23 -11.89 -0.69 -17.89
C GLU A 23 -13.26 -1.30 -18.15
N LEU A 24 -13.56 -2.46 -17.55
CA LEU A 24 -14.86 -3.11 -17.64
C LEU A 24 -15.99 -2.22 -17.09
N ARG A 25 -15.68 -1.31 -16.19
CA ARG A 25 -16.64 -0.36 -15.62
C ARG A 25 -16.66 0.98 -16.36
N GLY A 26 -15.90 1.08 -17.46
CA GLY A 26 -15.84 2.30 -18.27
C GLY A 26 -15.14 3.48 -17.58
N LEU A 27 -14.29 3.23 -16.60
CA LEU A 27 -13.62 4.28 -15.86
C LEU A 27 -12.21 4.53 -16.42
N ALA A 28 -11.85 5.81 -16.59
CA ALA A 28 -10.51 6.21 -16.92
C ALA A 28 -9.65 6.34 -15.65
N ARG A 29 -8.34 6.21 -15.79
CA ARG A 29 -7.42 6.41 -14.65
C ARG A 29 -7.59 7.77 -14.00
N ASP A 30 -7.79 8.82 -14.80
CA ASP A 30 -8.01 10.17 -14.30
C ASP A 30 -9.24 10.28 -13.41
N GLU A 31 -10.30 9.55 -13.74
CA GLU A 31 -11.52 9.51 -12.95
C GLU A 31 -11.26 8.85 -11.58
N VAL A 32 -10.53 7.75 -11.58
CA VAL A 32 -10.15 7.06 -10.34
C VAL A 32 -9.22 7.93 -9.50
N THR A 33 -8.26 8.60 -10.11
CA THR A 33 -7.36 9.53 -9.44
C THR A 33 -8.13 10.65 -8.76
N ARG A 34 -9.09 11.24 -9.44
CA ARG A 34 -9.93 12.31 -8.87
C ARG A 34 -10.83 11.82 -7.74
N ALA A 35 -11.41 10.64 -7.90
CA ALA A 35 -12.31 10.06 -6.90
C ALA A 35 -11.57 9.65 -5.62
N THR A 36 -10.35 9.13 -5.76
CA THR A 36 -9.51 8.68 -4.63
C THR A 36 -8.69 9.79 -4.00
N LYS A 37 -8.50 10.91 -4.70
CA LYS A 37 -7.57 11.99 -4.37
C LYS A 37 -6.10 11.51 -4.25
N LEU A 38 -5.80 10.38 -4.84
CA LEU A 38 -4.43 9.90 -4.95
C LEU A 38 -3.70 10.68 -6.07
N THR A 39 -2.38 10.75 -5.98
CA THR A 39 -1.60 11.34 -7.06
C THR A 39 -1.68 10.45 -8.30
N PRO A 40 -1.67 11.01 -9.53
CA PRO A 40 -1.76 10.23 -10.76
C PRO A 40 -0.73 9.10 -10.86
N GLY A 41 0.47 9.33 -10.38
CA GLY A 41 1.53 8.33 -10.38
C GLY A 41 1.24 7.12 -9.51
N VAL A 42 0.46 7.25 -8.45
CA VAL A 42 0.09 6.15 -7.56
C VAL A 42 -0.85 5.18 -8.26
N VAL A 43 -1.89 5.67 -8.91
CA VAL A 43 -2.85 4.82 -9.64
C VAL A 43 -2.14 4.06 -10.75
N GLU A 44 -1.30 4.74 -11.51
CA GLU A 44 -0.50 4.12 -12.56
C GLU A 44 0.46 3.06 -12.01
N ALA A 45 1.12 3.34 -10.89
CA ALA A 45 2.03 2.40 -10.23
C ALA A 45 1.30 1.13 -9.78
N LEU A 46 0.11 1.27 -9.19
CA LEU A 46 -0.69 0.12 -8.76
C LEU A 46 -1.09 -0.77 -9.94
N GLU A 47 -1.50 -0.18 -11.04
CA GLU A 47 -1.89 -0.92 -12.25
C GLU A 47 -0.69 -1.49 -13.01
N SER A 48 0.50 -0.90 -12.87
CA SER A 48 1.71 -1.42 -13.51
C SER A 48 2.17 -2.74 -12.93
N GLY A 49 1.92 -2.96 -11.63
CA GLY A 49 2.41 -4.14 -10.93
C GLY A 49 3.93 -4.19 -10.76
N GLU A 50 4.62 -3.12 -11.08
CA GLU A 50 6.07 -3.03 -10.89
C GLU A 50 6.40 -2.66 -9.45
N GLU A 51 6.98 -3.59 -8.70
CA GLU A 51 7.32 -3.41 -7.30
C GLU A 51 8.20 -2.17 -7.07
N ALA A 52 9.14 -1.91 -7.97
CA ALA A 52 10.05 -0.77 -7.87
C ALA A 52 9.33 0.59 -7.99
N ARG A 53 8.17 0.63 -8.65
CA ARG A 53 7.38 1.86 -8.83
C ARG A 53 6.30 2.01 -7.76
N MET A 54 5.97 0.95 -7.04
CA MET A 54 4.95 0.98 -6.02
C MET A 54 5.40 1.72 -4.77
N PRO A 55 4.47 2.39 -4.08
CA PRO A 55 4.73 2.94 -2.76
C PRO A 55 5.13 1.84 -1.76
N PRO A 56 5.68 2.21 -0.59
CA PRO A 56 5.95 1.24 0.46
C PRO A 56 4.70 0.41 0.79
N ARG A 57 4.89 -0.87 1.05
CA ARG A 57 3.80 -1.83 1.24
C ARG A 57 2.79 -1.40 2.30
N ALA A 58 3.24 -0.71 3.34
CA ALA A 58 2.38 -0.18 4.39
C ALA A 58 1.31 0.78 3.85
N TYR A 59 1.62 1.53 2.80
CA TYR A 59 0.70 2.48 2.18
C TYR A 59 -0.15 1.85 1.09
N VAL A 60 0.37 0.81 0.41
CA VAL A 60 -0.32 0.17 -0.72
C VAL A 60 -1.69 -0.35 -0.32
N VAL A 61 -1.81 -0.97 0.85
CA VAL A 61 -3.08 -1.52 1.33
C VAL A 61 -4.15 -0.42 1.43
N GLY A 62 -3.81 0.74 2.00
CA GLY A 62 -4.72 1.88 2.09
C GLY A 62 -5.10 2.43 0.72
N TYR A 63 -4.14 2.53 -0.18
CA TYR A 63 -4.38 2.99 -1.55
C TYR A 63 -5.27 2.03 -2.33
N LEU A 64 -5.08 0.72 -2.14
CA LEU A 64 -5.92 -0.29 -2.77
C LEU A 64 -7.36 -0.25 -2.26
N ARG A 65 -7.57 0.02 -0.98
CA ARG A 65 -8.91 0.19 -0.44
C ARG A 65 -9.61 1.40 -1.05
N ALA A 66 -8.91 2.51 -1.20
CA ALA A 66 -9.44 3.70 -1.87
C ALA A 66 -9.74 3.42 -3.36
N TYR A 67 -8.83 2.74 -4.04
CA TYR A 67 -9.01 2.33 -5.44
C TYR A 67 -10.25 1.44 -5.59
N ALA A 68 -10.37 0.42 -4.77
CA ALA A 68 -11.49 -0.51 -4.79
C ALA A 68 -12.83 0.21 -4.59
N SER A 69 -12.89 1.12 -3.63
CA SER A 69 -14.08 1.93 -3.37
C SER A 69 -14.47 2.79 -4.59
N ALA A 70 -13.50 3.42 -5.23
CA ALA A 70 -13.74 4.27 -6.39
C ALA A 70 -14.20 3.49 -7.62
N VAL A 71 -13.67 2.28 -7.82
CA VAL A 71 -13.99 1.42 -8.97
C VAL A 71 -15.24 0.56 -8.72
N GLY A 72 -15.59 0.32 -7.46
CA GLY A 72 -16.73 -0.52 -7.10
C GLY A 72 -16.35 -1.98 -6.87
N LEU A 73 -15.11 -2.23 -6.46
CA LEU A 73 -14.63 -3.56 -6.11
C LEU A 73 -14.74 -3.77 -4.60
N ASP A 74 -14.76 -5.03 -4.20
CA ASP A 74 -14.64 -5.41 -2.78
C ASP A 74 -13.21 -5.15 -2.31
N ALA A 75 -13.04 -4.24 -1.35
CA ALA A 75 -11.74 -3.82 -0.86
C ALA A 75 -10.96 -4.98 -0.22
N ASP A 76 -11.62 -5.85 0.53
CA ASP A 76 -10.98 -7.00 1.17
C ASP A 76 -10.47 -8.01 0.15
N GLU A 77 -11.24 -8.24 -0.92
CA GLU A 77 -10.82 -9.10 -2.02
C GLU A 77 -9.60 -8.53 -2.74
N VAL A 78 -9.60 -7.23 -3.03
CA VAL A 78 -8.47 -6.55 -3.68
C VAL A 78 -7.20 -6.67 -2.84
N VAL A 79 -7.29 -6.42 -1.54
CA VAL A 79 -6.16 -6.53 -0.62
C VAL A 79 -5.65 -7.95 -0.55
N LEU A 80 -6.54 -8.93 -0.47
CA LEU A 80 -6.16 -10.34 -0.44
C LEU A 80 -5.41 -10.75 -1.71
N ARG A 81 -5.91 -10.36 -2.88
CA ARG A 81 -5.23 -10.62 -4.16
C ARG A 81 -3.85 -9.97 -4.23
N TYR A 82 -3.74 -8.78 -3.69
CA TYR A 82 -2.44 -8.10 -3.61
C TYR A 82 -1.46 -8.86 -2.71
N GLU A 83 -1.89 -9.27 -1.53
CA GLU A 83 -1.05 -10.01 -0.59
C GLU A 83 -0.59 -11.35 -1.17
N GLU A 84 -1.46 -12.05 -1.87
CA GLU A 84 -1.12 -13.28 -2.57
C GLU A 84 -0.09 -13.03 -3.69
N ALA A 85 -0.27 -11.95 -4.44
CA ALA A 85 0.62 -11.60 -5.55
C ALA A 85 2.00 -11.09 -5.06
N ALA A 86 2.01 -10.29 -3.99
CA ALA A 86 3.23 -9.71 -3.44
C ALA A 86 4.06 -10.69 -2.62
N GLY A 87 3.45 -11.77 -2.15
CA GLY A 87 4.10 -12.72 -1.28
C GLY A 87 4.19 -12.24 0.17
N PRO A 88 4.85 -13.03 1.04
CA PRO A 88 4.91 -12.74 2.47
C PRO A 88 5.52 -11.37 2.79
N ALA A 89 4.92 -10.64 3.72
CA ALA A 89 5.38 -9.32 4.17
C ALA A 89 6.83 -9.36 4.71
N GLY A 90 7.25 -10.48 5.28
CA GLY A 90 8.61 -10.68 5.78
C GLY A 90 9.68 -10.66 4.68
N ALA A 91 9.35 -11.05 3.45
CA ALA A 91 10.30 -11.03 2.34
C ALA A 91 10.65 -9.61 1.88
N ALA A 92 9.71 -8.67 1.97
CA ALA A 92 9.94 -7.26 1.65
C ALA A 92 10.74 -6.54 2.74
N ARG A 93 10.56 -6.93 4.00
CA ARG A 93 11.31 -6.36 5.14
C ARG A 93 12.79 -6.70 5.12
N LYS A 94 13.18 -7.83 4.55
CA LYS A 94 14.59 -8.23 4.45
C LYS A 94 15.39 -7.40 3.44
N ARG A 95 14.72 -6.65 2.57
CA ARG A 95 15.37 -5.87 1.51
C ARG A 95 15.66 -4.40 1.84
N GLY A 96 15.10 -3.83 2.91
CA GLY A 96 15.27 -2.40 3.13
C GLY A 96 14.91 -1.83 4.50
N ALA A 97 14.50 -2.64 5.46
CA ALA A 97 14.22 -2.11 6.80
C ALA A 97 15.42 -2.35 7.71
N THR A 98 16.10 -1.30 8.10
CA THR A 98 16.90 -1.32 9.33
C THR A 98 15.94 -1.66 10.48
N PRO A 99 16.19 -2.75 11.23
CA PRO A 99 15.35 -3.04 12.38
C PRO A 99 15.49 -1.89 13.39
N VAL A 100 14.39 -1.17 13.59
CA VAL A 100 14.32 -0.22 14.70
C VAL A 100 14.44 -1.08 15.96
N SER A 101 15.56 -0.99 16.66
CA SER A 101 15.75 -1.77 17.87
C SER A 101 14.65 -1.40 18.88
N PRO A 102 14.06 -2.38 19.57
CA PRO A 102 13.02 -2.09 20.57
C PRO A 102 13.51 -1.16 21.69
N ARG A 103 14.82 -1.03 21.85
CA ARG A 103 15.44 -0.10 22.79
C ARG A 103 15.27 1.36 22.38
N LEU A 104 15.31 1.68 21.08
CA LEU A 104 15.08 3.03 20.57
C LEU A 104 13.59 3.42 20.67
N ALA A 105 12.67 2.49 20.45
CA ALA A 105 11.24 2.74 20.62
C ALA A 105 10.89 3.02 22.08
N LEU A 106 11.47 2.30 23.03
CA LEU A 106 11.30 2.53 24.47
C LEU A 106 11.92 3.86 24.93
N ALA A 107 13.06 4.26 24.37
CA ALA A 107 13.68 5.54 24.66
C ALA A 107 12.80 6.72 24.18
N PHE A 108 12.13 6.58 23.04
CA PHE A 108 11.24 7.62 22.51
C PHE A 108 9.98 7.79 23.36
N VAL A 109 9.37 6.69 23.82
CA VAL A 109 8.21 6.70 24.71
C VAL A 109 8.58 7.31 26.07
N GLY A 110 9.74 6.97 26.61
CA GLY A 110 10.23 7.54 27.87
C GLY A 110 10.44 9.05 27.79
N ALA A 111 10.98 9.56 26.68
CA ALA A 111 11.19 10.99 26.48
C ALA A 111 9.88 11.77 26.38
N VAL A 112 8.87 11.22 25.72
CA VAL A 112 7.54 11.85 25.60
C VAL A 112 6.83 11.93 26.96
N VAL A 113 6.90 10.86 27.76
CA VAL A 113 6.29 10.82 29.09
C VAL A 113 6.99 11.81 30.04
N ALA A 114 8.31 11.90 29.99
CA ALA A 114 9.07 12.86 30.80
C ALA A 114 8.75 14.32 30.45
N ALA A 115 8.60 14.62 29.17
CA ALA A 115 8.23 15.95 28.70
C ALA A 115 6.81 16.35 29.14
N ALA A 116 5.87 15.41 29.10
CA ALA A 116 4.49 15.66 29.55
C ALA A 116 4.42 15.90 31.07
N ALA A 117 5.18 15.15 31.87
CA ALA A 117 5.25 15.31 33.31
C ALA A 117 5.88 16.67 33.71
N ALA A 118 6.95 17.08 33.01
CA ALA A 118 7.58 18.38 33.25
C ALA A 118 6.65 19.53 32.88
N ALA A 119 5.92 19.44 31.79
CA ALA A 119 4.94 20.45 31.37
C ALA A 119 3.80 20.56 32.39
N TRP A 120 3.33 19.44 32.91
CA TRP A 120 2.27 19.44 33.92
C TRP A 120 2.71 20.07 35.25
N MET A 121 3.96 19.84 35.64
CA MET A 121 4.52 20.41 36.86
C MET A 121 4.78 21.92 36.72
N PHE A 122 5.08 22.40 35.51
CA PHE A 122 5.32 23.82 35.23
C PHE A 122 4.01 24.64 35.11
N LEU A 123 2.92 23.99 34.68
CA LEU A 123 1.61 24.62 34.55
C LEU A 123 0.76 24.61 35.84
N ARG A 124 1.26 24.03 36.91
CA ARG A 124 0.62 23.95 38.20
C ARG A 124 1.21 24.97 39.17
#